data_3bf31a07b9d847bd43e6fdaff05cfb7d
#
_entry.id   3bf31a07b9d847bd43e6fdaff05cfb7d
#
_cell.length_a   1.000
_cell.length_b   1.000
_cell.length_c   1.000
_cell.angle_alpha   90.00
_cell.angle_beta   90.00
_cell.angle_gamma   90.00
#
_symmetry.space_group_name_H-M   'P 1'
#
loop_
_entity.id
_entity.type
_entity.pdbx_description
1 polymer ?
#
loop_
_entity_poly.entity_id
_entity_poly.type
_entity_poly.pdbx_seq_one_letter_code
_entity_poly.pdbx_strand_id
1 'polypeptide(L)'
;PFQEDKRMVEYYEGFLMAVDSLKRTGTSIDLYVYDCGKDVSTLNTILAKNEMKNMNVIFGPMHQQQIKPLSTFAEKNDIRLVIPFSSKGEEVFNNPAIYQINTPQSYLYSEVYEHFTRQFPNAHVIFIEPTSEDKEKAEFISGMKQELKSKGMSMKTVNENATKDMLKEALRSDKDNIFIPTSGKNVMLIKILPQLILLVRDTPEQNIHLFGYPEWQTYTRDHLESFFELDVYFYSSFY
;
A
#
# COMPACT_ATOMS: atom_id res chain seq x y z
N PRO A 1 -3.58 -1.58 19.17
CA PRO A 1 -3.76 -0.19 19.63
C PRO A 1 -2.43 0.47 20.00
N PHE A 2 -1.65 -0.16 20.90
CA PHE A 2 -0.41 0.42 21.43
C PHE A 2 0.67 0.77 20.40
N GLN A 3 0.79 0.03 19.33
CA GLN A 3 1.85 0.26 18.34
C GLN A 3 1.52 1.43 17.40
N GLU A 4 0.25 1.65 17.11
CA GLU A 4 -0.22 2.79 16.32
C GLU A 4 -0.08 4.09 17.11
N ASP A 5 -0.47 4.08 18.37
CA ASP A 5 -0.35 5.22 19.28
C ASP A 5 1.12 5.62 19.48
N LYS A 6 2.04 4.64 19.60
CA LYS A 6 3.47 4.90 19.73
C LYS A 6 4.05 5.65 18.52
N ARG A 7 3.70 5.24 17.30
CA ARG A 7 4.16 5.94 16.07
C ARG A 7 3.68 7.39 16.01
N MET A 8 2.46 7.66 16.47
CA MET A 8 1.92 9.01 16.53
C MET A 8 2.69 9.88 17.54
N VAL A 9 3.03 9.33 18.69
CA VAL A 9 3.85 10.03 19.69
C VAL A 9 5.24 10.32 19.15
N GLU A 10 5.91 9.34 18.56
CA GLU A 10 7.25 9.50 18.00
C GLU A 10 7.26 10.56 16.86
N TYR A 11 6.23 10.56 16.01
CA TYR A 11 6.07 11.59 14.99
C TYR A 11 5.91 12.99 15.61
N TYR A 12 5.06 13.12 16.62
CA TYR A 12 4.82 14.39 17.29
C TYR A 12 6.06 14.91 18.00
N GLU A 13 6.82 14.05 18.67
CA GLU A 13 8.10 14.40 19.29
C GLU A 13 9.11 14.91 18.24
N GLY A 14 9.26 14.21 17.12
CA GLY A 14 10.10 14.64 16.00
C GLY A 14 9.64 15.96 15.39
N PHE A 15 8.35 16.17 15.27
CA PHE A 15 7.77 17.44 14.82
C PHE A 15 8.12 18.60 15.77
N LEU A 16 8.00 18.42 17.08
CA LEU A 16 8.38 19.43 18.08
C LEU A 16 9.88 19.76 18.04
N MET A 17 10.74 18.76 17.83
CA MET A 17 12.18 18.99 17.65
C MET A 17 12.47 19.84 16.40
N ALA A 18 11.76 19.60 15.29
CA ALA A 18 11.90 20.40 14.08
C ALA A 18 11.43 21.85 14.29
N VAL A 19 10.29 22.04 14.97
CA VAL A 19 9.78 23.38 15.33
C VAL A 19 10.78 24.13 16.22
N ASP A 20 11.36 23.48 17.23
CA ASP A 20 12.37 24.08 18.09
C ASP A 20 13.64 24.49 17.30
N SER A 21 14.08 23.63 16.40
CA SER A 21 15.20 23.94 15.49
C SER A 21 14.92 25.16 14.62
N LEU A 22 13.72 25.26 14.04
CA LEU A 22 13.32 26.43 13.23
C LEU A 22 13.25 27.72 14.07
N LYS A 23 12.74 27.65 15.29
CA LYS A 23 12.72 28.82 16.20
C LYS A 23 14.13 29.32 16.53
N ARG A 24 15.10 28.45 16.69
CA ARG A 24 16.51 28.83 16.89
C ARG A 24 17.14 29.56 15.72
N THR A 25 16.62 29.35 14.49
CA THR A 25 17.05 30.11 13.30
C THR A 25 16.36 31.48 13.15
N GLY A 26 15.53 31.87 14.11
CA GLY A 26 14.80 33.13 14.12
C GLY A 26 13.42 33.10 13.47
N THR A 27 12.92 31.90 13.12
CA THR A 27 11.57 31.75 12.55
C THR A 27 10.52 31.85 13.66
N SER A 28 9.57 32.78 13.52
CA SER A 28 8.40 32.87 14.41
C SER A 28 7.34 31.86 14.01
N ILE A 29 6.90 31.03 14.96
CA ILE A 29 5.91 29.97 14.73
C ILE A 29 4.87 30.00 15.83
N ASP A 30 3.60 30.15 15.46
CA ASP A 30 2.45 29.92 16.33
C ASP A 30 1.95 28.48 16.07
N LEU A 31 2.15 27.61 17.06
CA LEU A 31 1.79 26.19 16.93
C LEU A 31 0.47 25.91 17.65
N TYR A 32 -0.48 25.37 16.93
CA TYR A 32 -1.76 24.87 17.42
C TYR A 32 -1.79 23.35 17.29
N VAL A 33 -2.07 22.63 18.37
CA VAL A 33 -2.10 21.18 18.40
C VAL A 33 -3.49 20.71 18.80
N TYR A 34 -4.04 19.80 18.00
CA TYR A 34 -5.37 19.24 18.20
C TYR A 34 -5.33 17.72 18.11
N ASP A 35 -5.97 17.06 19.07
CA ASP A 35 -6.31 15.65 18.93
C ASP A 35 -7.60 15.52 18.13
N CYS A 36 -7.50 15.05 16.89
CA CYS A 36 -8.65 14.89 16.01
C CYS A 36 -9.30 13.49 16.12
N GLY A 37 -8.77 12.60 16.96
CA GLY A 37 -9.26 11.24 17.07
C GLY A 37 -9.33 10.54 15.71
N LYS A 38 -10.18 9.50 15.63
CA LYS A 38 -10.40 8.75 14.37
C LYS A 38 -11.62 9.27 13.58
N ASP A 39 -12.56 9.91 14.24
CA ASP A 39 -13.85 10.25 13.66
C ASP A 39 -13.81 11.57 12.88
N VAL A 40 -14.52 11.60 11.74
CA VAL A 40 -14.68 12.81 10.93
C VAL A 40 -15.45 13.90 11.69
N SER A 41 -16.37 13.53 12.59
CA SER A 41 -17.13 14.48 13.41
C SER A 41 -16.23 15.31 14.33
N THR A 42 -15.25 14.68 14.97
CA THR A 42 -14.25 15.36 15.81
C THR A 42 -13.41 16.32 14.98
N LEU A 43 -12.95 15.89 13.81
CA LEU A 43 -12.24 16.76 12.87
C LEU A 43 -13.12 17.99 12.50
N ASN A 44 -14.36 17.79 12.10
CA ASN A 44 -15.26 18.88 11.72
C ASN A 44 -15.45 19.91 12.85
N THR A 45 -15.51 19.45 14.10
CA THR A 45 -15.58 20.34 15.27
C THR A 45 -14.32 21.19 15.39
N ILE A 46 -13.15 20.64 15.12
CA ILE A 46 -11.88 21.38 15.10
C ILE A 46 -11.87 22.39 13.96
N LEU A 47 -12.24 21.98 12.75
CA LEU A 47 -12.27 22.85 11.56
C LEU A 47 -13.26 24.02 11.67
N ALA A 48 -14.28 23.90 12.54
CA ALA A 48 -15.23 24.97 12.82
C ALA A 48 -14.67 26.11 13.68
N LYS A 49 -13.50 25.93 14.31
CA LYS A 49 -12.86 26.94 15.12
C LYS A 49 -12.35 28.11 14.26
N ASN A 50 -12.45 29.33 14.79
CA ASN A 50 -12.10 30.52 14.03
C ASN A 50 -10.63 30.58 13.61
N GLU A 51 -9.72 30.14 14.48
CA GLU A 51 -8.27 30.14 14.23
C GLU A 51 -7.88 29.20 13.08
N MET A 52 -8.65 28.13 12.83
CA MET A 52 -8.33 27.16 11.79
C MET A 52 -8.30 27.76 10.37
N LYS A 53 -9.10 28.78 10.12
CA LYS A 53 -9.13 29.47 8.81
C LYS A 53 -7.91 30.33 8.54
N ASN A 54 -7.16 30.65 9.59
CA ASN A 54 -6.00 31.53 9.54
C ASN A 54 -4.66 30.76 9.56
N MET A 55 -4.72 29.42 9.50
CA MET A 55 -3.51 28.60 9.45
C MET A 55 -2.78 28.78 8.11
N ASN A 56 -1.46 28.77 8.14
CA ASN A 56 -0.64 28.76 6.92
C ASN A 56 -0.41 27.34 6.42
N VAL A 57 -0.21 26.40 7.36
CA VAL A 57 0.07 24.99 7.08
C VAL A 57 -0.65 24.12 8.12
N ILE A 58 -1.19 23.01 7.68
CA ILE A 58 -1.74 21.96 8.54
C ILE A 58 -0.97 20.67 8.28
N PHE A 59 -0.48 20.02 9.34
CA PHE A 59 0.12 18.69 9.31
C PHE A 59 -0.88 17.65 9.80
N GLY A 60 -1.27 16.74 8.94
CA GLY A 60 -2.31 15.75 9.20
C GLY A 60 -3.18 15.51 7.98
N PRO A 61 -4.26 14.77 8.12
CA PRO A 61 -4.67 14.01 9.30
C PRO A 61 -3.85 12.71 9.42
N MET A 62 -4.05 11.99 10.52
CA MET A 62 -3.40 10.68 10.73
C MET A 62 -4.23 9.53 10.17
N HIS A 63 -5.53 9.75 9.91
CA HIS A 63 -6.47 8.72 9.46
C HIS A 63 -7.03 9.01 8.08
N GLN A 64 -7.10 7.96 7.24
CA GLN A 64 -7.52 8.02 5.84
C GLN A 64 -8.87 8.72 5.63
N GLN A 65 -9.88 8.40 6.43
CA GLN A 65 -11.23 8.95 6.29
C GLN A 65 -11.32 10.48 6.54
N GLN A 66 -10.31 11.06 7.15
CA GLN A 66 -10.23 12.49 7.45
C GLN A 66 -9.54 13.28 6.34
N ILE A 67 -8.87 12.64 5.38
CA ILE A 67 -8.09 13.30 4.32
C ILE A 67 -8.99 14.18 3.47
N LYS A 68 -10.06 13.64 2.92
CA LYS A 68 -10.95 14.38 2.02
C LYS A 68 -11.59 15.61 2.66
N PRO A 69 -12.23 15.54 3.85
CA PRO A 69 -12.77 16.74 4.48
C PRO A 69 -11.71 17.78 4.84
N LEU A 70 -10.53 17.36 5.29
CA LEU A 70 -9.43 18.27 5.59
C LEU A 70 -8.84 18.91 4.33
N SER A 71 -8.69 18.16 3.25
CA SER A 71 -8.24 18.65 1.93
C SER A 71 -9.19 19.73 1.39
N THR A 72 -10.49 19.48 1.44
CA THR A 72 -11.51 20.45 1.02
C THR A 72 -11.46 21.72 1.86
N PHE A 73 -11.25 21.60 3.17
CA PHE A 73 -11.12 22.76 4.06
C PHE A 73 -9.85 23.57 3.74
N ALA A 74 -8.72 22.89 3.56
CA ALA A 74 -7.43 23.51 3.25
C ALA A 74 -7.50 24.28 1.92
N GLU A 75 -8.05 23.68 0.87
CA GLU A 75 -8.26 24.29 -0.43
C GLU A 75 -9.11 25.55 -0.35
N LYS A 76 -10.26 25.47 0.34
CA LYS A 76 -11.19 26.58 0.49
C LYS A 76 -10.58 27.81 1.21
N ASN A 77 -9.60 27.58 2.09
CA ASN A 77 -9.00 28.63 2.92
C ASN A 77 -7.56 28.96 2.51
N ASP A 78 -7.09 28.49 1.37
CA ASP A 78 -5.70 28.68 0.86
C ASP A 78 -4.63 28.24 1.87
N ILE A 79 -4.86 27.10 2.51
CA ILE A 79 -3.97 26.50 3.52
C ILE A 79 -3.19 25.36 2.89
N ARG A 80 -1.89 25.28 3.13
CA ARG A 80 -1.09 24.12 2.73
C ARG A 80 -1.35 22.95 3.66
N LEU A 81 -1.58 21.78 3.07
CA LEU A 81 -1.85 20.55 3.81
C LEU A 81 -0.73 19.54 3.58
N VAL A 82 -0.08 19.12 4.66
CA VAL A 82 0.95 18.08 4.64
C VAL A 82 0.38 16.79 5.24
N ILE A 83 0.28 15.74 4.43
CA ILE A 83 -0.24 14.43 4.84
C ILE A 83 0.94 13.49 5.17
N PRO A 84 1.18 13.14 6.45
CA PRO A 84 2.42 12.48 6.85
C PRO A 84 2.45 10.97 6.60
N PHE A 85 1.35 10.25 6.71
CA PHE A 85 1.38 8.79 6.77
C PHE A 85 0.64 8.05 5.65
N SER A 86 -0.32 8.69 5.00
CA SER A 86 -1.09 8.00 3.97
C SER A 86 -0.28 7.86 2.68
N SER A 87 -0.30 6.68 2.11
CA SER A 87 0.06 6.41 0.70
C SER A 87 -1.18 6.18 -0.17
N LYS A 88 -2.38 6.39 0.40
CA LYS A 88 -3.67 6.23 -0.26
C LYS A 88 -4.33 7.61 -0.34
N GLY A 89 -5.01 7.88 -1.42
CA GLY A 89 -5.73 9.12 -1.64
C GLY A 89 -5.31 9.79 -2.94
N GLU A 90 -6.29 10.22 -3.69
CA GLU A 90 -6.09 10.88 -4.98
C GLU A 90 -6.15 12.42 -4.86
N GLU A 91 -6.41 12.93 -3.67
CA GLU A 91 -6.57 14.36 -3.42
C GLU A 91 -5.32 15.14 -3.80
N VAL A 92 -4.14 14.57 -3.59
CA VAL A 92 -2.85 15.19 -3.94
C VAL A 92 -2.70 15.46 -5.45
N PHE A 93 -3.36 14.68 -6.30
CA PHE A 93 -3.28 14.83 -7.76
C PHE A 93 -4.10 16.02 -8.28
N ASN A 94 -5.14 16.40 -7.53
CA ASN A 94 -6.11 17.38 -7.95
C ASN A 94 -6.02 18.70 -7.16
N ASN A 95 -5.23 18.74 -6.09
CA ASN A 95 -5.11 19.91 -5.22
C ASN A 95 -3.64 20.29 -5.00
N PRO A 96 -3.15 21.38 -5.60
CA PRO A 96 -1.75 21.80 -5.52
C PRO A 96 -1.32 22.27 -4.12
N ALA A 97 -2.26 22.49 -3.20
CA ALA A 97 -1.96 22.85 -1.82
C ALA A 97 -1.61 21.63 -0.95
N ILE A 98 -1.77 20.38 -1.46
CA ILE A 98 -1.52 19.16 -0.72
C ILE A 98 -0.11 18.65 -0.99
N TYR A 99 0.60 18.33 0.08
CA TYR A 99 1.89 17.66 0.09
C TYR A 99 1.74 16.33 0.81
N GLN A 100 1.90 15.24 0.07
CA GLN A 100 1.86 13.89 0.64
C GLN A 100 3.28 13.37 0.79
N ILE A 101 3.68 12.99 2.02
CA ILE A 101 5.06 12.56 2.31
C ILE A 101 5.31 11.17 1.72
N ASN A 102 4.35 10.25 1.88
CA ASN A 102 4.46 8.92 1.28
C ASN A 102 3.93 8.95 -0.16
N THR A 103 4.74 8.53 -1.10
CA THR A 103 4.33 8.43 -2.50
C THR A 103 3.10 7.50 -2.63
N PRO A 104 2.02 7.94 -3.29
CA PRO A 104 0.89 7.08 -3.57
C PRO A 104 1.33 5.82 -4.34
N GLN A 105 0.87 4.65 -3.91
CA GLN A 105 1.25 3.38 -4.54
C GLN A 105 0.90 3.34 -6.03
N SER A 106 -0.18 3.99 -6.45
CA SER A 106 -0.60 4.05 -7.85
C SER A 106 0.45 4.70 -8.78
N TYR A 107 1.29 5.60 -8.27
CA TYR A 107 2.41 6.15 -9.05
C TYR A 107 3.46 5.12 -9.44
N LEU A 108 3.58 4.05 -8.66
CA LEU A 108 4.57 3.02 -8.90
C LEU A 108 4.07 1.95 -9.87
N TYR A 109 2.76 1.88 -10.12
CA TYR A 109 2.16 0.75 -10.81
C TYR A 109 2.71 0.54 -12.22
N SER A 110 2.83 1.59 -13.02
CA SER A 110 3.38 1.48 -14.38
C SER A 110 4.81 0.94 -14.40
N GLU A 111 5.66 1.42 -13.49
CA GLU A 111 7.04 0.95 -13.37
C GLU A 111 7.11 -0.48 -12.83
N VAL A 112 6.22 -0.84 -11.91
CA VAL A 112 6.12 -2.21 -11.39
C VAL A 112 5.73 -3.18 -12.51
N TYR A 113 4.76 -2.82 -13.36
CA TYR A 113 4.35 -3.65 -14.48
C TYR A 113 5.48 -3.84 -15.51
N GLU A 114 6.15 -2.75 -15.88
CA GLU A 114 7.27 -2.79 -16.80
C GLU A 114 8.44 -3.62 -16.22
N HIS A 115 8.77 -3.38 -14.96
CA HIS A 115 9.83 -4.14 -14.29
C HIS A 115 9.48 -5.63 -14.19
N PHE A 116 8.24 -5.96 -13.82
CA PHE A 116 7.76 -7.33 -13.76
C PHE A 116 7.90 -8.05 -15.09
N THR A 117 7.41 -7.45 -16.18
CA THR A 117 7.47 -8.08 -17.52
C THR A 117 8.88 -8.17 -18.07
N ARG A 118 9.79 -7.30 -17.64
CA ARG A 118 11.22 -7.37 -17.96
C ARG A 118 11.95 -8.46 -17.16
N GLN A 119 11.61 -8.61 -15.89
CA GLN A 119 12.21 -9.62 -14.99
C GLN A 119 11.73 -11.03 -15.36
N PHE A 120 10.47 -11.18 -15.72
CA PHE A 120 9.83 -12.45 -16.03
C PHE A 120 9.26 -12.48 -17.47
N PRO A 121 10.10 -12.38 -18.49
CA PRO A 121 9.62 -12.25 -19.88
C PRO A 121 8.86 -13.47 -20.39
N ASN A 122 9.09 -14.63 -19.78
CA ASN A 122 8.45 -15.91 -20.13
C ASN A 122 7.42 -16.37 -19.08
N ALA A 123 6.89 -15.45 -18.26
CA ALA A 123 5.98 -15.85 -17.20
C ALA A 123 4.62 -16.33 -17.69
N HIS A 124 4.09 -17.30 -16.94
CA HIS A 124 2.67 -17.60 -16.87
C HIS A 124 2.14 -17.10 -15.54
N VAL A 125 1.26 -16.10 -15.57
CA VAL A 125 0.78 -15.45 -14.35
C VAL A 125 -0.53 -16.09 -13.89
N ILE A 126 -0.57 -16.51 -12.61
CA ILE A 126 -1.72 -17.16 -11.99
C ILE A 126 -2.25 -16.24 -10.89
N PHE A 127 -3.35 -15.55 -11.16
CA PHE A 127 -4.02 -14.71 -10.16
C PHE A 127 -4.79 -15.58 -9.19
N ILE A 128 -4.67 -15.30 -7.88
CA ILE A 128 -5.44 -15.97 -6.83
C ILE A 128 -6.47 -14.99 -6.29
N GLU A 129 -7.74 -15.26 -6.53
CA GLU A 129 -8.85 -14.39 -6.12
C GLU A 129 -9.47 -14.85 -4.79
N PRO A 130 -9.76 -13.92 -3.86
CA PRO A 130 -10.50 -14.24 -2.64
C PRO A 130 -11.95 -14.62 -2.96
N THR A 131 -12.56 -15.38 -2.07
CA THR A 131 -14.00 -15.71 -2.14
C THR A 131 -14.87 -14.51 -1.78
N SER A 132 -14.36 -13.63 -0.91
CA SER A 132 -15.03 -12.39 -0.51
C SER A 132 -14.71 -11.27 -1.48
N GLU A 133 -15.63 -10.32 -1.63
CA GLU A 133 -15.37 -9.12 -2.42
C GLU A 133 -14.28 -8.26 -1.77
N ASP A 134 -13.07 -8.30 -2.32
CA ASP A 134 -11.94 -7.46 -1.92
C ASP A 134 -11.45 -6.67 -3.13
N LYS A 135 -11.66 -5.35 -3.09
CA LYS A 135 -11.30 -4.44 -4.17
C LYS A 135 -10.04 -3.63 -3.90
N GLU A 136 -9.34 -3.90 -2.79
CA GLU A 136 -8.19 -3.08 -2.39
C GLU A 136 -7.09 -3.03 -3.46
N LYS A 137 -6.86 -4.12 -4.16
CA LYS A 137 -5.86 -4.23 -5.23
C LYS A 137 -6.45 -4.20 -6.65
N ALA A 138 -7.74 -3.88 -6.79
CA ALA A 138 -8.44 -3.97 -8.08
C ALA A 138 -7.79 -3.12 -9.18
N GLU A 139 -7.36 -1.90 -8.87
CA GLU A 139 -6.66 -1.02 -9.81
C GLU A 139 -5.33 -1.62 -10.25
N PHE A 140 -4.50 -2.04 -9.30
CA PHE A 140 -3.22 -2.70 -9.58
C PHE A 140 -3.40 -3.95 -10.44
N ILE A 141 -4.34 -4.83 -10.07
CA ILE A 141 -4.61 -6.07 -10.80
C ILE A 141 -5.15 -5.80 -12.21
N SER A 142 -6.01 -4.81 -12.36
CA SER A 142 -6.53 -4.40 -13.68
C SER A 142 -5.41 -3.93 -14.59
N GLY A 143 -4.54 -3.05 -14.11
CA GLY A 143 -3.38 -2.57 -14.87
C GLY A 143 -2.38 -3.69 -15.18
N MET A 144 -2.08 -4.57 -14.22
CA MET A 144 -1.21 -5.72 -14.46
C MET A 144 -1.77 -6.65 -15.52
N LYS A 145 -3.07 -7.00 -15.45
CA LYS A 145 -3.74 -7.83 -16.49
C LYS A 145 -3.67 -7.17 -17.86
N GLN A 146 -3.82 -5.85 -17.93
CA GLN A 146 -3.72 -5.10 -19.20
C GLN A 146 -2.29 -5.15 -19.77
N GLU A 147 -1.28 -4.93 -18.92
CA GLU A 147 0.12 -5.00 -19.34
C GLU A 147 0.50 -6.40 -19.82
N LEU A 148 0.16 -7.45 -19.06
CA LEU A 148 0.41 -8.84 -19.46
C LEU A 148 -0.25 -9.16 -20.82
N LYS A 149 -1.48 -8.69 -21.03
CA LYS A 149 -2.18 -8.85 -22.31
C LYS A 149 -1.47 -8.12 -23.44
N SER A 150 -0.98 -6.90 -23.20
CA SER A 150 -0.25 -6.12 -24.21
C SER A 150 1.05 -6.80 -24.67
N LYS A 151 1.69 -7.51 -23.73
CA LYS A 151 2.92 -8.30 -23.99
C LYS A 151 2.65 -9.72 -24.50
N GLY A 152 1.39 -10.12 -24.67
CA GLY A 152 1.04 -11.48 -25.11
C GLY A 152 1.36 -12.57 -24.09
N MET A 153 1.51 -12.22 -22.81
CA MET A 153 1.82 -13.16 -21.74
C MET A 153 0.59 -13.95 -21.32
N SER A 154 0.79 -15.22 -21.01
CA SER A 154 -0.32 -16.10 -20.62
C SER A 154 -0.71 -15.87 -19.16
N MET A 155 -2.02 -15.92 -18.90
CA MET A 155 -2.54 -15.76 -17.53
C MET A 155 -3.71 -16.70 -17.26
N LYS A 156 -3.89 -17.06 -15.97
CA LYS A 156 -4.99 -17.86 -15.45
C LYS A 156 -5.47 -17.28 -14.13
N THR A 157 -6.68 -17.59 -13.72
CA THR A 157 -7.21 -17.21 -12.41
C THR A 157 -7.66 -18.45 -11.67
N VAL A 158 -7.34 -18.53 -10.39
CA VAL A 158 -7.77 -19.57 -9.45
C VAL A 158 -8.38 -18.92 -8.20
N ASN A 159 -9.10 -19.69 -7.40
CA ASN A 159 -9.66 -19.21 -6.14
C ASN A 159 -8.68 -19.44 -4.96
N GLU A 160 -8.77 -18.63 -3.90
CA GLU A 160 -7.97 -18.76 -2.67
C GLU A 160 -8.11 -20.13 -1.96
N ASN A 161 -9.17 -20.86 -2.24
CA ASN A 161 -9.42 -22.19 -1.69
C ASN A 161 -8.95 -23.32 -2.63
N ALA A 162 -8.21 -22.99 -3.69
CA ALA A 162 -7.68 -23.98 -4.61
C ALA A 162 -6.77 -24.96 -3.86
N THR A 163 -6.99 -26.24 -4.06
CA THR A 163 -6.12 -27.29 -3.54
C THR A 163 -4.81 -27.33 -4.31
N LYS A 164 -3.78 -27.99 -3.74
CA LYS A 164 -2.50 -28.21 -4.42
C LYS A 164 -2.70 -28.78 -5.85
N ASP A 165 -3.59 -29.74 -6.02
CA ASP A 165 -3.81 -30.36 -7.33
C ASP A 165 -4.46 -29.38 -8.34
N MET A 166 -5.41 -28.56 -7.90
CA MET A 166 -5.96 -27.51 -8.74
C MET A 166 -4.91 -26.45 -9.13
N LEU A 167 -4.01 -26.12 -8.20
CA LEU A 167 -2.89 -25.23 -8.48
C LEU A 167 -1.90 -25.86 -9.46
N LYS A 168 -1.63 -27.18 -9.33
CA LYS A 168 -0.78 -27.94 -10.24
C LYS A 168 -1.33 -27.92 -11.67
N GLU A 169 -2.64 -28.10 -11.85
CA GLU A 169 -3.32 -27.98 -13.15
C GLU A 169 -3.29 -26.56 -13.76
N ALA A 170 -2.97 -25.57 -12.95
CA ALA A 170 -2.82 -24.19 -13.41
C ALA A 170 -1.44 -23.91 -13.95
N LEU A 171 -0.42 -24.71 -13.66
CA LEU A 171 0.96 -24.51 -14.08
C LEU A 171 1.16 -24.75 -15.58
N ARG A 172 2.23 -24.15 -16.08
CA ARG A 172 2.79 -24.43 -17.39
C ARG A 172 4.25 -24.87 -17.23
N SER A 173 4.57 -26.04 -17.75
CA SER A 173 5.89 -26.65 -17.61
C SER A 173 6.99 -25.96 -18.42
N ASP A 174 6.62 -25.17 -19.42
CA ASP A 174 7.52 -24.43 -20.29
C ASP A 174 7.71 -22.96 -19.89
N LYS A 175 7.21 -22.57 -18.71
CA LYS A 175 7.17 -21.16 -18.26
C LYS A 175 7.54 -21.00 -16.79
N ASP A 176 7.94 -19.77 -16.45
CA ASP A 176 8.03 -19.35 -15.04
C ASP A 176 6.60 -19.09 -14.54
N ASN A 177 6.19 -19.83 -13.53
CA ASN A 177 4.83 -19.72 -12.99
C ASN A 177 4.81 -18.72 -11.82
N ILE A 178 4.18 -17.58 -12.02
CA ILE A 178 4.13 -16.50 -11.03
C ILE A 178 2.73 -16.39 -10.45
N PHE A 179 2.59 -16.70 -9.16
CA PHE A 179 1.32 -16.50 -8.46
C PHE A 179 1.21 -15.06 -7.97
N ILE A 180 0.07 -14.42 -8.23
CA ILE A 180 -0.25 -13.06 -7.77
C ILE A 180 -1.61 -13.09 -7.07
N PRO A 181 -1.66 -13.04 -5.72
CA PRO A 181 -2.93 -12.88 -5.02
C PRO A 181 -3.55 -11.52 -5.31
N THR A 182 -4.86 -11.46 -5.50
CA THR A 182 -5.57 -10.19 -5.74
C THR A 182 -5.94 -9.43 -4.46
N SER A 183 -5.39 -9.87 -3.33
CA SER A 183 -5.45 -9.22 -2.02
C SER A 183 -4.08 -9.22 -1.36
N GLY A 184 -3.66 -8.09 -0.81
CA GLY A 184 -2.39 -7.95 -0.07
C GLY A 184 -2.48 -8.30 1.41
N LYS A 185 -3.66 -8.69 1.91
CA LYS A 185 -3.90 -8.92 3.34
C LYS A 185 -3.24 -10.20 3.85
N ASN A 186 -2.80 -10.17 5.12
CA ASN A 186 -2.20 -11.34 5.77
C ASN A 186 -3.13 -12.57 5.77
N VAL A 187 -4.44 -12.38 5.86
CA VAL A 187 -5.42 -13.47 5.80
C VAL A 187 -5.34 -14.25 4.47
N MET A 188 -5.05 -13.58 3.36
CA MET A 188 -4.83 -14.22 2.06
C MET A 188 -3.58 -15.11 2.13
N LEU A 189 -2.47 -14.61 2.67
CA LEU A 189 -1.22 -15.36 2.82
C LEU A 189 -1.43 -16.62 3.67
N ILE A 190 -2.09 -16.50 4.82
CA ILE A 190 -2.38 -17.65 5.70
C ILE A 190 -3.14 -18.76 4.95
N LYS A 191 -4.03 -18.41 4.03
CA LYS A 191 -4.80 -19.39 3.25
C LYS A 191 -3.98 -20.04 2.15
N ILE A 192 -3.21 -19.25 1.38
CA ILE A 192 -2.58 -19.75 0.15
C ILE A 192 -1.19 -20.38 0.38
N LEU A 193 -0.40 -19.85 1.34
CA LEU A 193 0.98 -20.31 1.53
C LEU A 193 1.09 -21.82 1.77
N PRO A 194 0.26 -22.48 2.60
CA PRO A 194 0.36 -23.91 2.81
C PRO A 194 0.20 -24.73 1.52
N GLN A 195 -0.72 -24.33 0.64
CA GLN A 195 -0.97 -25.02 -0.61
C GLN A 195 0.14 -24.79 -1.65
N LEU A 196 0.68 -23.56 -1.71
CA LEU A 196 1.79 -23.21 -2.59
C LEU A 196 3.08 -23.92 -2.19
N ILE A 197 3.36 -24.01 -0.90
CA ILE A 197 4.52 -24.75 -0.38
C ILE A 197 4.42 -26.25 -0.73
N LEU A 198 3.26 -26.85 -0.51
CA LEU A 198 3.02 -28.24 -0.91
C LEU A 198 3.19 -28.41 -2.43
N LEU A 199 2.75 -27.43 -3.23
CA LEU A 199 2.91 -27.46 -4.68
C LEU A 199 4.39 -27.44 -5.08
N VAL A 200 5.18 -26.50 -4.55
CA VAL A 200 6.62 -26.38 -4.87
C VAL A 200 7.36 -27.67 -4.52
N ARG A 201 7.07 -28.26 -3.37
CA ARG A 201 7.68 -29.53 -2.94
C ARG A 201 7.29 -30.72 -3.81
N ASP A 202 6.06 -30.70 -4.37
CA ASP A 202 5.53 -31.75 -5.25
C ASP A 202 5.99 -31.61 -6.72
N THR A 203 6.47 -30.42 -7.10
CA THR A 203 6.87 -30.08 -8.48
C THR A 203 8.21 -29.35 -8.51
N PRO A 204 9.31 -29.96 -8.01
CA PRO A 204 10.62 -29.29 -7.89
C PRO A 204 11.24 -28.92 -9.25
N GLU A 205 10.73 -29.49 -10.34
CA GLU A 205 11.16 -29.19 -11.71
C GLU A 205 10.50 -27.91 -12.28
N GLN A 206 9.50 -27.36 -11.58
CA GLN A 206 8.78 -26.17 -12.03
C GLN A 206 9.37 -24.91 -11.39
N ASN A 207 9.56 -23.86 -12.18
CA ASN A 207 9.87 -22.54 -11.66
C ASN A 207 8.58 -21.90 -11.13
N ILE A 208 8.47 -21.75 -9.83
CA ILE A 208 7.29 -21.20 -9.15
C ILE A 208 7.72 -20.06 -8.24
N HIS A 209 7.10 -18.90 -8.41
CA HIS A 209 7.34 -17.72 -7.60
C HIS A 209 6.02 -17.14 -7.10
N LEU A 210 6.10 -16.39 -6.01
CA LEU A 210 4.98 -15.61 -5.49
C LEU A 210 5.32 -14.13 -5.57
N PHE A 211 4.46 -13.35 -6.21
CA PHE A 211 4.61 -11.90 -6.34
C PHE A 211 3.53 -11.17 -5.55
N GLY A 212 3.92 -10.18 -4.76
CA GLY A 212 3.01 -9.48 -3.87
C GLY A 212 3.27 -7.98 -3.73
N TYR A 213 3.01 -7.47 -2.55
CA TYR A 213 2.75 -6.06 -2.29
C TYR A 213 3.66 -5.48 -1.19
N PRO A 214 3.83 -4.14 -1.13
CA PRO A 214 4.69 -3.48 -0.14
C PRO A 214 4.36 -3.81 1.31
N GLU A 215 3.09 -4.01 1.65
CA GLU A 215 2.65 -4.37 3.00
C GLU A 215 3.20 -5.72 3.47
N TRP A 216 3.63 -6.61 2.57
CA TRP A 216 4.21 -7.90 2.92
C TRP A 216 5.54 -7.78 3.66
N GLN A 217 6.21 -6.64 3.56
CA GLN A 217 7.38 -6.34 4.40
C GLN A 217 7.05 -6.43 5.89
N THR A 218 5.83 -6.07 6.28
CA THR A 218 5.39 -6.14 7.68
C THR A 218 5.04 -7.55 8.12
N TYR A 219 4.84 -8.48 7.19
CA TYR A 219 4.48 -9.88 7.44
C TYR A 219 5.68 -10.83 7.37
N THR A 220 6.86 -10.34 6.99
CA THR A 220 8.08 -11.16 6.86
C THR A 220 8.42 -11.92 8.14
N ARG A 221 8.19 -11.31 9.31
CA ARG A 221 8.44 -11.98 10.60
C ARG A 221 7.64 -13.28 10.76
N ASP A 222 6.39 -13.28 10.30
CA ASP A 222 5.46 -14.40 10.50
C ASP A 222 5.56 -15.45 9.37
N HIS A 223 6.07 -15.06 8.19
CA HIS A 223 6.08 -15.89 6.98
C HIS A 223 7.46 -16.05 6.35
N LEU A 224 8.55 -15.74 7.07
CA LEU A 224 9.90 -15.67 6.51
C LEU A 224 10.31 -16.95 5.78
N GLU A 225 10.14 -18.11 6.41
CA GLU A 225 10.49 -19.40 5.82
C GLU A 225 9.71 -19.68 4.54
N SER A 226 8.40 -19.41 4.56
CA SER A 226 7.51 -19.56 3.41
C SER A 226 7.90 -18.63 2.26
N PHE A 227 8.33 -17.41 2.57
CA PHE A 227 8.75 -16.44 1.58
C PHE A 227 10.05 -16.84 0.90
N PHE A 228 10.98 -17.43 1.64
CA PHE A 228 12.20 -17.99 1.03
C PHE A 228 11.90 -19.22 0.19
N GLU A 229 11.05 -20.13 0.66
CA GLU A 229 10.74 -21.37 -0.06
C GLU A 229 9.99 -21.10 -1.38
N LEU A 230 9.18 -20.02 -1.43
CA LEU A 230 8.41 -19.62 -2.61
C LEU A 230 9.11 -18.57 -3.48
N ASP A 231 10.36 -18.21 -3.15
CA ASP A 231 11.12 -17.16 -3.83
C ASP A 231 10.22 -15.92 -4.08
N VAL A 232 9.80 -15.29 -2.97
CA VAL A 232 8.78 -14.23 -2.98
C VAL A 232 9.38 -12.92 -3.45
N TYR A 233 8.74 -12.31 -4.42
CA TYR A 233 8.99 -10.95 -4.90
C TYR A 233 7.87 -10.01 -4.46
N PHE A 234 8.20 -8.81 -4.07
CA PHE A 234 7.24 -7.72 -3.89
C PHE A 234 7.90 -6.39 -4.21
N TYR A 235 7.12 -5.46 -4.72
CA TYR A 235 7.62 -4.11 -4.96
C TYR A 235 7.59 -3.27 -3.68
N SER A 236 8.45 -2.26 -3.61
CA SER A 236 8.55 -1.35 -2.47
C SER A 236 8.81 0.07 -2.93
N SER A 237 8.25 1.04 -2.21
CA SER A 237 8.58 2.46 -2.32
C SER A 237 9.74 2.87 -1.40
N PHE A 238 10.26 1.94 -0.61
CA PHE A 238 11.39 2.16 0.30
C PHE A 238 12.62 1.39 -0.20
N TYR A 239 13.77 2.04 -0.08
CA TYR A 239 15.09 1.46 -0.35
C TYR A 239 15.71 0.95 0.95
#